data_0ecd106482a41be11ca5d2e3489bbf8f
#
_entry.id   0ecd106482a41be11ca5d2e3489bbf8f
#
_cell.length_a   1.000
_cell.length_b   1.000
_cell.length_c   1.000
_cell.angle_alpha   90.00
_cell.angle_beta   90.00
_cell.angle_gamma   90.00
#
_symmetry.space_group_name_H-M   'P 1'
#
loop_
_entity.id
_entity.type
_entity.pdbx_description
1 polymer ?
#
loop_
_entity_poly.entity_id
_entity_poly.type
_entity_poly.pdbx_seq_one_letter_code
_entity_poly.pdbx_strand_id
1 'polypeptide(L)'
;LVADFSEVTVAAGDSILLGDADDSGNTKRDTVQGILDLADSPIGQHTIWFPASAMEAAASTAPATSNAVEIGTSLFAARTMDFATDADDYAYFGVQMPKSWDAGTLVCQFVWSATGTTANTVLWGLAANSLGDDAVLTEAFPAPTTQIDTNSTTADDIMISPEVSVTVGSTPTAEDYVAFEVMRDVSGDNLAEDARLHGIKIHYTTDAGSDT
;
A
#
# COMPACT_ATOMS: atom_id res chain seq x y z
N LEU A 1 -14.84 6.25 50.37
CA LEU A 1 -16.08 5.60 49.93
C LEU A 1 -15.84 4.54 48.84
N VAL A 2 -14.83 4.68 47.99
CA VAL A 2 -14.46 3.67 46.97
C VAL A 2 -13.64 2.54 47.59
N ALA A 3 -12.97 2.76 48.71
CA ALA A 3 -12.13 1.79 49.41
C ALA A 3 -12.90 0.64 50.08
N ASP A 4 -14.23 0.73 50.15
CA ASP A 4 -15.07 -0.31 50.79
C ASP A 4 -15.53 -1.41 49.80
N PHE A 5 -15.14 -1.31 48.53
CA PHE A 5 -15.47 -2.31 47.53
C PHE A 5 -14.25 -3.19 47.21
N SER A 6 -14.48 -4.49 47.15
CA SER A 6 -13.44 -5.42 46.72
C SER A 6 -13.09 -5.20 45.25
N GLU A 7 -11.81 -5.23 44.95
CA GLU A 7 -11.36 -5.25 43.54
C GLU A 7 -11.83 -6.55 42.89
N VAL A 8 -12.33 -6.42 41.66
CA VAL A 8 -12.73 -7.55 40.80
C VAL A 8 -11.96 -7.52 39.50
N THR A 9 -11.67 -8.68 38.98
CA THR A 9 -11.11 -8.78 37.64
C THR A 9 -12.23 -8.51 36.63
N VAL A 10 -12.09 -7.42 35.86
CA VAL A 10 -13.06 -7.05 34.83
C VAL A 10 -12.92 -7.99 33.64
N ALA A 11 -14.02 -8.56 33.17
CA ALA A 11 -14.10 -9.42 32.01
C ALA A 11 -14.95 -8.79 30.92
N ALA A 12 -14.77 -9.22 29.66
CA ALA A 12 -15.48 -8.67 28.49
C ALA A 12 -17.01 -8.73 28.62
N GLY A 13 -17.54 -9.75 29.33
CA GLY A 13 -18.98 -9.91 29.57
C GLY A 13 -19.54 -9.11 30.73
N ASP A 14 -18.70 -8.43 31.54
CA ASP A 14 -19.15 -7.56 32.60
C ASP A 14 -19.88 -6.35 32.03
N SER A 15 -20.74 -5.75 32.85
CA SER A 15 -21.61 -4.67 32.36
C SER A 15 -21.36 -3.37 33.11
N ILE A 16 -21.40 -2.29 32.36
CA ILE A 16 -21.32 -0.90 32.85
C ILE A 16 -22.65 -0.20 32.58
N LEU A 17 -23.09 0.63 33.53
CA LEU A 17 -24.25 1.50 33.32
C LEU A 17 -23.80 2.83 32.77
N LEU A 18 -24.42 3.23 31.66
CA LEU A 18 -24.14 4.47 30.94
C LEU A 18 -25.42 5.32 30.85
N GLY A 19 -25.27 6.64 30.89
CA GLY A 19 -26.33 7.55 30.47
C GLY A 19 -26.35 7.65 28.94
N ASP A 20 -27.47 7.27 28.34
CA ASP A 20 -27.63 7.33 26.88
C ASP A 20 -28.05 8.76 26.47
N ALA A 21 -27.16 9.47 25.77
CA ALA A 21 -27.40 10.84 25.32
C ALA A 21 -28.53 10.93 24.29
N ASP A 22 -28.69 9.89 23.44
CA ASP A 22 -29.72 9.85 22.40
C ASP A 22 -31.11 9.48 22.96
N ASP A 23 -31.17 8.95 24.19
CA ASP A 23 -32.40 8.64 24.92
C ASP A 23 -32.56 9.50 26.16
N SER A 24 -32.39 10.81 26.04
CA SER A 24 -32.59 11.82 27.10
C SER A 24 -31.80 11.55 28.37
N GLY A 25 -30.68 10.87 28.30
CA GLY A 25 -29.83 10.51 29.43
C GLY A 25 -30.34 9.32 30.26
N ASN A 26 -31.32 8.56 29.76
CA ASN A 26 -31.77 7.35 30.42
C ASN A 26 -30.63 6.35 30.58
N THR A 27 -30.63 5.68 31.72
CA THR A 27 -29.58 4.69 32.03
C THR A 27 -29.76 3.43 31.19
N LYS A 28 -28.76 3.10 30.45
CA LYS A 28 -28.64 1.86 29.67
C LYS A 28 -27.49 1.02 30.21
N ARG A 29 -27.46 -0.23 29.80
CA ARG A 29 -26.37 -1.13 30.13
C ARG A 29 -25.64 -1.50 28.85
N ASP A 30 -24.33 -1.37 28.89
CA ASP A 30 -23.44 -1.95 27.89
C ASP A 30 -22.46 -2.91 28.53
N THR A 31 -21.86 -3.78 27.73
CA THR A 31 -20.78 -4.67 28.17
C THR A 31 -19.45 -3.93 28.14
N VAL A 32 -18.49 -4.43 28.90
CA VAL A 32 -17.10 -3.94 28.78
C VAL A 32 -16.59 -4.12 27.35
N GLN A 33 -16.96 -5.20 26.67
CA GLN A 33 -16.62 -5.40 25.27
C GLN A 33 -17.21 -4.32 24.36
N GLY A 34 -18.49 -3.93 24.55
CA GLY A 34 -19.11 -2.87 23.75
C GLY A 34 -18.40 -1.52 23.90
N ILE A 35 -17.83 -1.23 25.08
CA ILE A 35 -17.01 -0.04 25.30
C ILE A 35 -15.62 -0.18 24.64
N LEU A 36 -15.02 -1.36 24.70
CA LEU A 36 -13.76 -1.65 24.04
C LEU A 36 -13.90 -1.58 22.51
N ASP A 37 -15.06 -1.94 21.98
CA ASP A 37 -15.36 -1.83 20.54
C ASP A 37 -15.50 -0.36 20.09
N LEU A 38 -15.81 0.57 21.01
CA LEU A 38 -15.79 2.01 20.78
C LEU A 38 -14.39 2.64 20.91
N ALA A 39 -13.51 2.02 21.67
CA ALA A 39 -12.12 2.39 21.71
C ALA A 39 -11.54 2.08 20.32
N ASP A 40 -11.03 3.14 19.67
CA ASP A 40 -10.52 3.16 18.31
C ASP A 40 -9.82 1.83 17.99
N SER A 41 -10.55 0.93 17.32
CA SER A 41 -9.98 -0.36 16.93
C SER A 41 -8.86 -0.06 15.97
N PRO A 42 -7.63 -0.50 16.22
CA PRO A 42 -6.55 -0.36 15.25
C PRO A 42 -6.78 -1.20 13.98
N ILE A 43 -7.96 -1.83 13.88
CA ILE A 43 -8.45 -2.43 12.64
C ILE A 43 -8.72 -1.28 11.66
N GLY A 44 -8.07 -1.33 10.51
CA GLY A 44 -8.22 -0.32 9.50
C GLY A 44 -7.16 -0.44 8.42
N GLN A 45 -7.07 0.59 7.62
CA GLN A 45 -6.10 0.65 6.54
C GLN A 45 -4.78 1.25 7.04
N HIS A 46 -3.69 0.56 6.81
CA HIS A 46 -2.33 0.97 7.12
C HIS A 46 -1.51 1.13 5.84
N THR A 47 -0.45 1.94 5.90
CA THR A 47 0.38 2.26 4.74
C THR A 47 1.79 1.72 4.90
N ILE A 48 2.27 1.01 3.88
CA ILE A 48 3.68 0.71 3.68
C ILE A 48 4.17 1.58 2.52
N TRP A 49 5.30 2.28 2.72
CA TRP A 49 6.00 2.95 1.64
C TRP A 49 7.15 2.09 1.15
N PHE A 50 7.16 1.78 -0.14
CA PHE A 50 8.25 1.06 -0.78
C PHE A 50 8.98 1.97 -1.77
N PRO A 51 10.21 2.40 -1.47
CA PRO A 51 10.95 3.32 -2.33
C PRO A 51 11.52 2.60 -3.56
N ALA A 52 11.56 3.27 -4.71
CA ALA A 52 12.12 2.73 -5.93
C ALA A 52 13.61 2.34 -5.78
N SER A 53 14.33 2.96 -4.87
CA SER A 53 15.73 2.61 -4.55
C SER A 53 15.93 1.20 -3.99
N ALA A 54 14.88 0.55 -3.53
CA ALA A 54 14.89 -0.82 -3.02
C ALA A 54 14.27 -1.83 -4.00
N MET A 55 13.95 -1.39 -5.21
CA MET A 55 13.46 -2.25 -6.29
C MET A 55 14.62 -2.75 -7.15
N GLU A 56 14.44 -3.94 -7.72
CA GLU A 56 15.37 -4.54 -8.67
C GLU A 56 14.78 -4.50 -10.08
N ALA A 57 15.57 -4.01 -11.05
CA ALA A 57 15.19 -4.04 -12.45
C ALA A 57 15.11 -5.49 -12.97
N ALA A 58 14.22 -5.75 -13.91
CA ALA A 58 14.16 -7.03 -14.59
C ALA A 58 15.52 -7.37 -15.24
N ALA A 59 15.94 -8.63 -15.13
CA ALA A 59 17.20 -9.09 -15.72
C ALA A 59 17.11 -9.36 -17.24
N SER A 60 15.89 -9.52 -17.74
CA SER A 60 15.59 -9.81 -19.15
C SER A 60 14.33 -9.05 -19.55
N THR A 61 14.13 -8.81 -20.86
CA THR A 61 13.08 -7.94 -21.38
C THR A 61 13.23 -6.52 -20.86
N ALA A 62 13.20 -5.52 -21.68
CA ALA A 62 13.25 -4.10 -21.36
C ALA A 62 13.20 -3.78 -19.84
N PRO A 63 14.33 -3.81 -19.12
CA PRO A 63 14.36 -3.59 -17.68
C PRO A 63 14.30 -2.11 -17.33
N ALA A 64 13.57 -1.75 -16.31
CA ALA A 64 13.62 -0.39 -15.76
C ALA A 64 15.04 -0.04 -15.27
N THR A 65 15.44 1.21 -15.39
CA THR A 65 16.79 1.67 -15.03
C THR A 65 16.80 2.35 -13.68
N SER A 66 17.63 1.85 -12.74
CA SER A 66 17.82 2.52 -11.44
C SER A 66 18.75 3.72 -11.59
N ASN A 67 18.26 4.91 -11.27
CA ASN A 67 18.97 6.17 -11.39
C ASN A 67 19.06 6.95 -10.08
N ALA A 68 20.16 7.73 -9.94
CA ALA A 68 20.26 8.80 -8.96
C ALA A 68 20.07 10.12 -9.72
N VAL A 69 19.00 10.83 -9.44
CA VAL A 69 18.62 12.08 -10.12
C VAL A 69 18.74 13.25 -9.14
N GLU A 70 19.49 14.27 -9.55
CA GLU A 70 19.48 15.58 -8.87
C GLU A 70 18.44 16.46 -9.54
N ILE A 71 17.43 16.91 -8.79
CA ILE A 71 16.30 17.67 -9.28
C ILE A 71 16.49 19.15 -8.94
N GLY A 72 16.50 19.99 -9.98
CA GLY A 72 16.57 21.44 -9.88
C GLY A 72 17.90 21.98 -9.34
N THR A 73 17.89 23.25 -8.97
CA THR A 73 19.08 23.96 -8.46
C THR A 73 19.30 23.77 -6.97
N SER A 74 18.33 23.26 -6.24
CA SER A 74 18.39 23.00 -4.79
C SER A 74 18.98 21.62 -4.45
N LEU A 75 19.40 20.85 -5.47
CA LEU A 75 20.10 19.58 -5.33
C LEU A 75 19.34 18.54 -4.50
N PHE A 76 18.03 18.49 -4.61
CA PHE A 76 17.30 17.34 -4.09
C PHE A 76 17.69 16.10 -4.89
N ALA A 77 18.39 15.18 -4.25
CA ALA A 77 18.79 13.93 -4.86
C ALA A 77 17.74 12.84 -4.55
N ALA A 78 17.07 12.35 -5.60
CA ALA A 78 16.18 11.22 -5.53
C ALA A 78 16.81 9.99 -6.16
N ARG A 79 16.46 8.81 -5.69
CA ARG A 79 16.70 7.56 -6.42
C ARG A 79 15.37 7.10 -7.01
N THR A 80 15.35 7.00 -8.33
CA THR A 80 14.18 6.61 -9.12
C THR A 80 14.44 5.29 -9.83
N MET A 81 13.37 4.64 -10.23
CA MET A 81 13.38 3.60 -11.24
C MET A 81 12.75 4.20 -12.49
N ASP A 82 13.53 4.35 -13.56
CA ASP A 82 13.10 5.03 -14.77
C ASP A 82 12.61 4.00 -15.79
N PHE A 83 11.36 4.15 -16.19
CA PHE A 83 10.67 3.29 -17.15
C PHE A 83 10.65 3.98 -18.50
N ALA A 84 11.26 3.35 -19.51
CA ALA A 84 11.47 3.92 -20.83
C ALA A 84 10.16 4.07 -21.65
N THR A 85 10.28 4.71 -22.81
CA THR A 85 9.14 5.00 -23.70
C THR A 85 8.99 4.00 -24.85
N ASP A 86 9.95 3.12 -25.06
CA ASP A 86 10.08 2.30 -26.29
C ASP A 86 9.67 0.84 -26.09
N ALA A 87 9.55 0.39 -24.84
CA ALA A 87 9.10 -0.96 -24.50
C ALA A 87 8.49 -1.00 -23.11
N ASP A 88 7.75 -2.07 -22.82
CA ASP A 88 7.27 -2.33 -21.47
C ASP A 88 8.45 -2.71 -20.58
N ASP A 89 8.70 -1.86 -19.60
CA ASP A 89 9.75 -2.03 -18.61
C ASP A 89 9.17 -2.66 -17.33
N TYR A 90 10.01 -3.45 -16.62
CA TYR A 90 9.61 -4.15 -15.42
C TYR A 90 10.62 -3.96 -14.29
N ALA A 91 10.11 -3.88 -13.07
CA ALA A 91 10.90 -3.94 -11.84
C ALA A 91 10.18 -4.76 -10.78
N TYR A 92 10.94 -5.30 -9.83
CA TYR A 92 10.45 -6.21 -8.80
C TYR A 92 10.81 -5.73 -7.41
N PHE A 93 9.93 -6.02 -6.46
CA PHE A 93 10.21 -5.83 -5.04
C PHE A 93 9.39 -6.83 -4.21
N GLY A 94 9.65 -6.89 -2.93
CA GLY A 94 8.90 -7.76 -2.04
C GLY A 94 8.71 -7.17 -0.66
N VAL A 95 7.61 -7.52 -0.05
CA VAL A 95 7.23 -7.08 1.28
C VAL A 95 6.85 -8.28 2.12
N GLN A 96 7.47 -8.42 3.30
CA GLN A 96 6.98 -9.33 4.32
C GLN A 96 5.75 -8.68 4.96
N MET A 97 4.59 -9.26 4.75
CA MET A 97 3.35 -8.69 5.26
C MET A 97 3.25 -8.83 6.78
N PRO A 98 2.64 -7.84 7.48
CA PRO A 98 2.42 -7.93 8.91
C PRO A 98 1.48 -9.08 9.26
N LYS A 99 1.62 -9.62 10.48
CA LYS A 99 0.74 -10.66 11.02
C LYS A 99 -0.72 -10.20 11.14
N SER A 100 -0.93 -8.90 11.33
CA SER A 100 -2.26 -8.28 11.38
C SER A 100 -2.89 -8.01 10.02
N TRP A 101 -2.22 -8.32 8.90
CA TRP A 101 -2.83 -8.19 7.58
C TRP A 101 -3.99 -9.20 7.41
N ASP A 102 -5.12 -8.72 6.92
CA ASP A 102 -6.33 -9.52 6.68
C ASP A 102 -6.21 -10.49 5.49
N ALA A 103 -5.03 -10.58 4.86
CA ALA A 103 -4.76 -11.34 3.64
C ALA A 103 -5.66 -10.96 2.45
N GLY A 104 -6.25 -9.78 2.51
CA GLY A 104 -7.16 -9.24 1.49
C GLY A 104 -6.47 -8.49 0.37
N THR A 105 -7.30 -7.82 -0.43
CA THR A 105 -6.87 -6.96 -1.54
C THR A 105 -6.08 -5.77 -1.00
N LEU A 106 -4.98 -5.44 -1.70
CA LEU A 106 -4.18 -4.26 -1.42
C LEU A 106 -4.67 -3.07 -2.25
N VAL A 107 -4.53 -1.86 -1.72
CA VAL A 107 -4.76 -0.63 -2.48
C VAL A 107 -3.43 0.09 -2.66
N CYS A 108 -3.08 0.43 -3.89
CA CYS A 108 -1.75 0.95 -4.21
C CYS A 108 -1.83 2.30 -4.94
N GLN A 109 -0.79 3.12 -4.77
CA GLN A 109 -0.58 4.37 -5.51
C GLN A 109 0.86 4.44 -5.96
N PHE A 110 1.06 4.86 -7.21
CA PHE A 110 2.39 5.13 -7.76
C PHE A 110 2.77 6.59 -7.47
N VAL A 111 3.97 6.81 -6.95
CA VAL A 111 4.54 8.14 -6.76
C VAL A 111 5.66 8.31 -7.79
N TRP A 112 5.48 9.24 -8.72
CA TRP A 112 6.34 9.34 -9.90
C TRP A 112 6.54 10.79 -10.34
N SER A 113 7.43 11.02 -11.30
CA SER A 113 7.67 12.32 -11.95
C SER A 113 8.12 12.11 -13.39
N ALA A 114 8.09 13.17 -14.19
CA ALA A 114 8.67 13.20 -15.52
C ALA A 114 9.29 14.57 -15.81
N THR A 115 10.16 14.63 -16.83
CA THR A 115 10.81 15.88 -17.24
C THR A 115 9.97 16.69 -18.21
N GLY A 116 8.92 16.10 -18.78
CA GLY A 116 8.03 16.75 -19.74
C GLY A 116 7.10 17.78 -19.10
N THR A 117 6.60 18.68 -19.93
CA THR A 117 5.66 19.73 -19.53
C THR A 117 4.31 19.60 -20.23
N THR A 118 4.03 18.43 -20.77
CA THR A 118 2.78 18.12 -21.47
C THR A 118 1.96 17.17 -20.64
N ALA A 119 0.65 17.43 -20.54
CA ALA A 119 -0.29 16.57 -19.82
C ALA A 119 -0.55 15.25 -20.58
N ASN A 120 0.51 14.51 -20.83
CA ASN A 120 0.47 13.15 -21.37
C ASN A 120 0.23 12.14 -20.27
N THR A 121 -0.20 10.95 -20.63
CA THR A 121 -0.55 9.90 -19.67
C THR A 121 0.51 8.81 -19.62
N VAL A 122 0.71 8.26 -18.43
CA VAL A 122 1.44 7.01 -18.20
C VAL A 122 0.44 5.93 -17.78
N LEU A 123 0.66 4.69 -18.22
CA LEU A 123 -0.10 3.53 -17.75
C LEU A 123 0.81 2.65 -16.89
N TRP A 124 0.60 2.74 -15.57
CA TRP A 124 1.26 1.88 -14.60
C TRP A 124 0.53 0.56 -14.46
N GLY A 125 1.26 -0.53 -14.29
CA GLY A 125 0.74 -1.84 -13.93
C GLY A 125 1.39 -2.36 -12.65
N LEU A 126 0.62 -3.07 -11.83
CA LEU A 126 1.12 -3.73 -10.63
C LEU A 126 0.47 -5.11 -10.51
N ALA A 127 1.31 -6.13 -10.38
CA ALA A 127 0.92 -7.49 -10.02
C ALA A 127 1.53 -7.86 -8.67
N ALA A 128 0.84 -8.70 -7.92
CA ALA A 128 1.29 -9.18 -6.62
C ALA A 128 1.03 -10.68 -6.51
N ASN A 129 1.98 -11.41 -5.91
CA ASN A 129 1.86 -12.85 -5.66
C ASN A 129 2.33 -13.20 -4.25
N SER A 130 1.53 -13.98 -3.54
CA SER A 130 1.85 -14.40 -2.17
C SER A 130 2.72 -15.64 -2.18
N LEU A 131 3.75 -15.64 -1.36
CA LEU A 131 4.71 -16.70 -1.20
C LEU A 131 4.78 -17.05 0.29
N GLY A 132 4.07 -18.10 0.67
CA GLY A 132 4.13 -18.65 2.03
C GLY A 132 5.39 -19.48 2.26
N ASP A 133 5.50 -20.07 3.43
CA ASP A 133 6.60 -20.99 3.77
C ASP A 133 6.64 -22.18 2.78
N ASP A 134 7.83 -22.55 2.35
CA ASP A 134 8.09 -23.58 1.32
C ASP A 134 7.51 -23.29 -0.09
N ALA A 135 6.99 -22.07 -0.36
CA ALA A 135 6.52 -21.70 -1.70
C ALA A 135 7.67 -21.60 -2.72
N VAL A 136 7.39 -21.95 -3.96
CA VAL A 136 8.38 -21.86 -5.05
C VAL A 136 8.43 -20.44 -5.62
N LEU A 137 9.64 -19.88 -5.76
CA LEU A 137 9.86 -18.52 -6.29
C LEU A 137 9.62 -18.39 -7.81
N THR A 138 9.31 -19.51 -8.48
CA THR A 138 9.11 -19.54 -9.95
C THR A 138 7.65 -19.43 -10.36
N GLU A 139 6.75 -19.15 -9.43
CA GLU A 139 5.34 -18.95 -9.74
C GLU A 139 5.14 -17.66 -10.53
N ALA A 140 4.35 -17.76 -11.60
CA ALA A 140 4.10 -16.61 -12.47
C ALA A 140 3.22 -15.57 -11.76
N PHE A 141 3.51 -14.29 -11.98
CA PHE A 141 2.62 -13.22 -11.55
C PHE A 141 1.27 -13.32 -12.27
N PRO A 142 0.17 -12.96 -11.60
CA PRO A 142 -1.12 -12.75 -12.27
C PRO A 142 -1.01 -11.57 -13.24
N ALA A 143 -2.02 -11.42 -14.12
CA ALA A 143 -2.09 -10.25 -14.98
C ALA A 143 -2.08 -8.96 -14.12
N PRO A 144 -1.26 -7.97 -14.45
CA PRO A 144 -1.17 -6.74 -13.67
C PRO A 144 -2.49 -5.97 -13.69
N THR A 145 -2.84 -5.39 -12.57
CA THR A 145 -3.89 -4.38 -12.50
C THR A 145 -3.28 -3.05 -12.93
N THR A 146 -3.93 -2.36 -13.86
CA THR A 146 -3.39 -1.14 -14.47
C THR A 146 -4.08 0.12 -13.94
N GLN A 147 -3.30 1.21 -13.85
CA GLN A 147 -3.76 2.53 -13.45
C GLN A 147 -3.14 3.59 -14.34
N ILE A 148 -4.00 4.35 -15.04
CA ILE A 148 -3.57 5.50 -15.81
C ILE A 148 -3.40 6.71 -14.91
N ASP A 149 -2.37 7.53 -15.16
CA ASP A 149 -2.17 8.82 -14.52
C ASP A 149 -1.67 9.85 -15.53
N THR A 150 -1.82 11.13 -15.23
CA THR A 150 -1.51 12.23 -16.16
C THR A 150 -0.34 13.04 -15.64
N ASN A 151 0.66 13.26 -16.51
CA ASN A 151 1.80 14.12 -16.20
C ASN A 151 1.35 15.56 -15.93
N SER A 152 2.05 16.24 -15.02
CA SER A 152 1.91 17.68 -14.81
C SER A 152 2.37 18.46 -16.04
N THR A 153 1.94 19.72 -16.15
CA THR A 153 2.47 20.66 -17.14
C THR A 153 3.74 21.36 -16.64
N THR A 154 4.26 20.98 -15.51
CA THR A 154 5.51 21.44 -14.91
C THR A 154 6.50 20.29 -14.84
N ALA A 155 7.70 20.48 -15.34
CA ALA A 155 8.75 19.47 -15.28
C ALA A 155 9.12 19.14 -13.82
N ASP A 156 9.40 17.87 -13.59
CA ASP A 156 9.84 17.33 -12.30
C ASP A 156 8.84 17.50 -11.14
N ASP A 157 7.56 17.82 -11.43
CA ASP A 157 6.51 17.75 -10.41
C ASP A 157 6.32 16.31 -9.93
N ILE A 158 6.01 16.16 -8.65
CA ILE A 158 5.61 14.88 -8.08
C ILE A 158 4.14 14.63 -8.38
N MET A 159 3.86 13.51 -9.05
CA MET A 159 2.51 12.98 -9.23
C MET A 159 2.28 11.82 -8.25
N ILE A 160 1.05 11.70 -7.77
CA ILE A 160 0.55 10.57 -7.00
C ILE A 160 -0.66 10.05 -7.74
N SER A 161 -0.55 8.85 -8.27
CA SER A 161 -1.64 8.27 -9.08
C SER A 161 -2.94 8.12 -8.28
N PRO A 162 -4.09 8.01 -8.95
CA PRO A 162 -5.27 7.47 -8.30
C PRO A 162 -4.98 6.11 -7.67
N GLU A 163 -5.79 5.75 -6.68
CA GLU A 163 -5.71 4.44 -6.03
C GLU A 163 -6.12 3.32 -6.99
N VAL A 164 -5.41 2.20 -6.91
CA VAL A 164 -5.75 0.99 -7.64
C VAL A 164 -5.79 -0.21 -6.70
N SER A 165 -6.84 -1.03 -6.82
CA SER A 165 -6.99 -2.25 -6.03
C SER A 165 -6.27 -3.41 -6.71
N VAL A 166 -5.32 -4.01 -6.02
CA VAL A 166 -4.49 -5.11 -6.50
C VAL A 166 -4.86 -6.38 -5.75
N THR A 167 -5.39 -7.36 -6.47
CA THR A 167 -5.64 -8.70 -5.91
C THR A 167 -4.32 -9.45 -5.85
N VAL A 168 -3.96 -9.94 -4.67
CA VAL A 168 -2.78 -10.76 -4.47
C VAL A 168 -3.04 -12.15 -5.01
N GLY A 169 -2.18 -12.62 -5.91
CA GLY A 169 -2.26 -13.97 -6.47
C GLY A 169 -1.91 -15.06 -5.46
N SER A 170 -2.05 -16.31 -5.86
CA SER A 170 -1.97 -17.49 -4.98
C SER A 170 -3.05 -17.49 -3.90
N THR A 171 -2.79 -17.99 -2.74
CA THR A 171 -3.72 -17.99 -1.60
C THR A 171 -3.03 -17.25 -0.45
N PRO A 172 -3.16 -15.91 -0.40
CA PRO A 172 -2.45 -15.13 0.59
C PRO A 172 -2.88 -15.48 2.02
N THR A 173 -1.91 -15.49 2.92
CA THR A 173 -2.13 -15.56 4.37
C THR A 173 -1.33 -14.46 5.06
N ALA A 174 -1.71 -14.16 6.31
CA ALA A 174 -0.93 -13.24 7.14
C ALA A 174 0.53 -13.73 7.25
N GLU A 175 1.46 -12.82 7.37
CA GLU A 175 2.90 -13.08 7.44
C GLU A 175 3.54 -13.64 6.15
N ASP A 176 2.79 -13.80 5.04
CA ASP A 176 3.40 -14.21 3.77
C ASP A 176 4.34 -13.13 3.23
N TYR A 177 5.35 -13.58 2.51
CA TYR A 177 6.16 -12.70 1.66
C TYR A 177 5.39 -12.43 0.37
N VAL A 178 4.98 -11.20 0.14
CA VAL A 178 4.31 -10.80 -1.10
C VAL A 178 5.33 -10.20 -2.06
N ALA A 179 5.52 -10.87 -3.18
CA ALA A 179 6.31 -10.39 -4.30
C ALA A 179 5.46 -9.50 -5.20
N PHE A 180 6.06 -8.42 -5.72
CA PHE A 180 5.41 -7.47 -6.61
C PHE A 180 6.19 -7.32 -7.90
N GLU A 181 5.47 -7.19 -9.00
CA GLU A 181 5.96 -6.78 -10.30
C GLU A 181 5.31 -5.45 -10.67
N VAL A 182 6.11 -4.41 -10.85
CA VAL A 182 5.67 -3.12 -11.35
C VAL A 182 6.11 -2.95 -12.78
N MET A 183 5.24 -2.38 -13.63
CA MET A 183 5.51 -2.15 -15.04
C MET A 183 4.95 -0.82 -15.52
N ARG A 184 5.50 -0.32 -16.64
CA ARG A 184 4.90 0.67 -17.51
C ARG A 184 4.43 -0.04 -18.79
N ASP A 185 3.15 0.10 -19.12
CA ASP A 185 2.59 -0.38 -20.39
C ASP A 185 2.60 0.77 -21.40
N VAL A 186 3.62 0.81 -22.26
CA VAL A 186 3.79 1.87 -23.24
C VAL A 186 2.76 1.81 -24.37
N SER A 187 2.09 0.67 -24.56
CA SER A 187 1.03 0.54 -25.55
C SER A 187 -0.26 1.23 -25.14
N GLY A 188 -0.44 1.43 -23.85
CA GLY A 188 -1.62 2.05 -23.25
C GLY A 188 -1.42 3.50 -22.81
N ASP A 189 -0.23 4.09 -23.04
CA ASP A 189 0.09 5.45 -22.64
C ASP A 189 0.54 6.34 -23.82
N ASN A 190 0.80 7.62 -23.54
CA ASN A 190 1.34 8.55 -24.53
C ASN A 190 2.40 9.49 -23.95
N LEU A 191 2.95 9.17 -22.78
CA LEU A 191 4.06 9.93 -22.21
C LEU A 191 5.30 9.74 -23.07
N ALA A 192 5.85 10.84 -23.59
CA ALA A 192 6.93 10.85 -24.57
C ALA A 192 8.34 10.81 -23.96
N GLU A 193 8.43 10.82 -22.64
CA GLU A 193 9.65 10.73 -21.84
C GLU A 193 9.59 9.59 -20.83
N ASP A 194 10.74 9.30 -20.21
CA ASP A 194 10.81 8.28 -19.18
C ASP A 194 9.90 8.65 -18.00
N ALA A 195 9.17 7.67 -17.51
CA ALA A 195 8.41 7.77 -16.27
C ALA A 195 9.31 7.38 -15.10
N ARG A 196 9.60 8.35 -14.22
CA ARG A 196 10.49 8.18 -13.07
C ARG A 196 9.69 7.79 -11.85
N LEU A 197 9.69 6.52 -11.50
CA LEU A 197 9.04 6.02 -10.28
C LEU A 197 9.91 6.36 -9.07
N HIS A 198 9.34 7.04 -8.07
CA HIS A 198 9.97 7.31 -6.77
C HIS A 198 9.68 6.20 -5.76
N GLY A 199 8.53 5.54 -5.90
CA GLY A 199 8.11 4.43 -5.06
C GLY A 199 6.62 4.17 -5.15
N ILE A 200 6.18 3.18 -4.37
CA ILE A 200 4.78 2.75 -4.31
C ILE A 200 4.31 2.83 -2.87
N LYS A 201 3.13 3.42 -2.66
CA LYS A 201 2.38 3.28 -1.43
C LYS A 201 1.52 2.03 -1.54
N ILE A 202 1.58 1.21 -0.50
CA ILE A 202 0.75 0.01 -0.38
C ILE A 202 -0.11 0.20 0.86
N HIS A 203 -1.42 0.20 0.67
CA HIS A 203 -2.40 0.22 1.74
C HIS A 203 -2.93 -1.20 1.93
N TYR A 204 -2.84 -1.71 3.14
CA TYR A 204 -3.38 -3.01 3.54
C TYR A 204 -4.35 -2.84 4.69
N THR A 205 -5.33 -3.72 4.79
CA THR A 205 -6.29 -3.74 5.89
C THR A 205 -5.81 -4.69 6.97
N THR A 206 -6.04 -4.32 8.23
CA THR A 206 -5.74 -5.19 9.37
C THR A 206 -7.02 -5.80 9.93
N ASP A 207 -6.95 -7.04 10.37
CA ASP A 207 -8.02 -7.77 11.07
C ASP A 207 -7.78 -7.87 12.59
N ALA A 208 -6.60 -7.44 13.05
CA ALA A 208 -6.20 -7.43 14.44
C ALA A 208 -5.54 -6.11 14.83
N GLY A 209 -5.63 -5.76 16.11
CA GLY A 209 -5.07 -4.51 16.64
C GLY A 209 -3.55 -4.53 16.87
N SER A 210 -2.94 -5.68 16.77
CA SER A 210 -1.49 -5.86 16.96
C SER A 210 -1.06 -7.19 16.37
N ASP A 211 0.24 -7.33 16.16
CA ASP A 211 0.88 -8.56 15.68
C ASP A 211 1.14 -9.61 16.80
N THR A 212 0.41 -9.53 17.91
CA THR A 212 0.56 -10.45 19.08
C THR A 212 -0.31 -11.69 18.94
#